data_ca4f149f130f093e6ac277d72c53be6a
#
_entry.id   ca4f149f130f093e6ac277d72c53be6a
#
_cell.length_a   1.000
_cell.length_b   1.000
_cell.length_c   1.000
_cell.angle_alpha   90.00
_cell.angle_beta   90.00
_cell.angle_gamma   90.00
#
_symmetry.space_group_name_H-M   'P 1'
#
loop_
_entity.id
_entity.type
_entity.pdbx_description
1 polymer ?
#
loop_
_entity_poly.entity_id
_entity_poly.type
_entity_poly.pdbx_seq_one_letter_code
_entity_poly.pdbx_strand_id
1 'polypeptide(L)'
;MVKEKSNNEIKKNQPVWRRTKRILKLIFKKPEIVSLSGELPSRALYVANHAAMFGPVMYNLYMPVPIAPWGAYPMTENYASRYDYLRNVYFIQKRHKTKFAATLLASFEAALSIYFYRGLRVIPSYNDNRFIKTIRLSMNMLDNDVGVMVFPEDSDEGYHEVLTDFHAGFVELAKYYGKKKGEDIPIYPVYYHAKKRVIIIGEPSRLTEYTDRGMNRKEIATNFCQQVNDLFFKYIKDRPNLQPAKS
;
A
#
# COMPACT_ATOMS: atom_id res chain seq x y z
N MET A 1 -1.49 -34.09 15.52
CA MET A 1 -0.75 -32.85 15.80
C MET A 1 0.26 -32.65 14.71
N VAL A 2 -0.11 -31.94 13.64
CA VAL A 2 0.80 -31.56 12.57
C VAL A 2 1.53 -30.30 13.05
N LYS A 3 2.85 -30.41 13.24
CA LYS A 3 3.70 -29.25 13.54
C LYS A 3 3.62 -28.29 12.34
N GLU A 4 2.86 -27.22 12.47
CA GLU A 4 2.97 -26.05 11.64
C GLU A 4 4.41 -25.51 11.81
N LYS A 5 5.28 -25.83 10.85
CA LYS A 5 6.59 -25.18 10.75
C LYS A 5 6.32 -23.69 10.57
N SER A 6 6.67 -22.91 11.56
CA SER A 6 6.67 -21.46 11.48
C SER A 6 7.72 -21.01 10.45
N ASN A 7 7.30 -20.93 9.21
CA ASN A 7 8.09 -20.35 8.11
C ASN A 7 8.04 -18.79 8.20
N ASN A 8 8.27 -18.25 9.39
CA ASN A 8 8.14 -16.82 9.68
C ASN A 8 9.44 -16.03 9.57
N GLU A 9 10.48 -16.60 8.97
CA GLU A 9 11.60 -15.76 8.57
C GLU A 9 11.24 -15.01 7.31
N ILE A 10 10.95 -13.72 7.47
CA ILE A 10 10.93 -12.81 6.33
C ILE A 10 12.32 -12.91 5.70
N LYS A 11 12.38 -13.48 4.49
CA LYS A 11 13.65 -13.56 3.76
C LYS A 11 14.16 -12.13 3.57
N LYS A 12 15.03 -11.66 4.49
CA LYS A 12 15.66 -10.34 4.43
C LYS A 12 16.38 -10.14 3.10
N ASN A 13 16.78 -11.24 2.47
CA ASN A 13 17.53 -11.24 1.23
C ASN A 13 16.69 -11.81 0.06
N GLN A 14 16.26 -10.94 -0.85
CA GLN A 14 15.56 -11.29 -2.08
C GLN A 14 16.46 -10.97 -3.29
N PRO A 15 17.51 -11.77 -3.60
CA PRO A 15 18.51 -11.41 -4.60
C PRO A 15 17.92 -11.25 -6.01
N VAL A 16 16.97 -12.11 -6.39
CA VAL A 16 16.27 -12.03 -7.68
C VAL A 16 15.42 -10.75 -7.75
N TRP A 17 14.63 -10.46 -6.72
CA TRP A 17 13.82 -9.25 -6.66
C TRP A 17 14.68 -7.99 -6.67
N ARG A 18 15.84 -8.00 -6.03
CA ARG A 18 16.80 -6.88 -6.06
C ARG A 18 17.30 -6.59 -7.48
N ARG A 19 17.58 -7.64 -8.27
CA ARG A 19 17.93 -7.48 -9.69
C ARG A 19 16.74 -6.93 -10.49
N THR A 20 15.55 -7.47 -10.29
CA THR A 20 14.31 -6.97 -10.92
C THR A 20 14.07 -5.49 -10.59
N LYS A 21 14.24 -5.07 -9.33
CA LYS A 21 14.15 -3.65 -8.96
C LYS A 21 15.13 -2.76 -9.76
N ARG A 22 16.34 -3.23 -10.04
CA ARG A 22 17.29 -2.46 -10.87
C ARG A 22 16.76 -2.27 -12.29
N ILE A 23 16.22 -3.32 -12.90
CA ILE A 23 15.62 -3.25 -14.24
C ILE A 23 14.38 -2.33 -14.21
N LEU A 24 13.49 -2.50 -13.24
CA LEU A 24 12.31 -1.64 -13.12
C LEU A 24 12.67 -0.17 -12.93
N LYS A 25 13.76 0.15 -12.22
CA LYS A 25 14.27 1.53 -12.07
C LYS A 25 14.79 2.14 -13.37
N LEU A 26 15.12 1.35 -14.39
CA LEU A 26 15.44 1.86 -15.73
C LEU A 26 14.17 2.24 -16.50
N ILE A 27 13.07 1.52 -16.26
CA ILE A 27 11.78 1.75 -16.92
C ILE A 27 10.99 2.85 -16.19
N PHE A 28 10.90 2.77 -14.88
CA PHE A 28 10.16 3.70 -14.03
C PHE A 28 11.10 4.79 -13.51
N LYS A 29 10.99 5.99 -14.07
CA LYS A 29 11.81 7.14 -13.65
C LYS A 29 11.57 7.44 -12.16
N LYS A 30 12.65 7.78 -11.45
CA LYS A 30 12.60 8.13 -10.03
C LYS A 30 11.70 9.36 -9.81
N PRO A 31 10.71 9.29 -8.90
CA PRO A 31 9.95 10.46 -8.51
C PRO A 31 10.79 11.37 -7.59
N GLU A 32 10.44 12.63 -7.54
CA GLU A 32 10.85 13.50 -6.43
C GLU A 32 10.22 12.98 -5.14
N ILE A 33 10.99 12.97 -4.04
CA ILE A 33 10.51 12.55 -2.73
C ILE A 33 10.59 13.73 -1.78
N VAL A 34 9.44 14.18 -1.32
CA VAL A 34 9.32 15.26 -0.35
C VAL A 34 8.86 14.66 0.98
N SER A 35 9.74 14.66 1.98
CA SER A 35 9.37 14.28 3.34
C SER A 35 9.23 15.53 4.20
N LEU A 36 8.08 15.69 4.85
CA LEU A 36 7.81 16.82 5.72
C LEU A 36 8.35 16.58 7.14
N SER A 37 8.49 15.30 7.52
CA SER A 37 8.93 14.88 8.86
C SER A 37 10.42 14.55 8.97
N GLY A 38 11.21 14.82 7.94
CA GLY A 38 12.63 14.48 7.93
C GLY A 38 12.90 12.99 7.71
N GLU A 39 13.67 12.37 8.60
CA GLU A 39 14.06 10.95 8.50
C GLU A 39 12.90 10.02 8.87
N LEU A 40 12.67 8.99 8.05
CA LEU A 40 11.54 8.09 8.22
C LEU A 40 11.94 6.83 8.98
N PRO A 41 11.19 6.41 10.00
CA PRO A 41 11.42 5.15 10.68
C PRO A 41 11.00 3.97 9.80
N SER A 42 11.77 2.89 9.84
CA SER A 42 11.39 1.63 9.16
C SER A 42 10.13 1.01 9.78
N ARG A 43 9.92 1.22 11.09
CA ARG A 43 8.76 0.69 11.82
C ARG A 43 7.67 1.76 11.91
N ALA A 44 6.83 1.79 10.88
CA ALA A 44 5.74 2.75 10.74
C ALA A 44 4.58 2.19 9.91
N LEU A 45 3.40 2.80 10.02
CA LEU A 45 2.31 2.65 9.07
C LEU A 45 2.37 3.81 8.06
N TYR A 46 2.21 3.48 6.80
CA TYR A 46 2.11 4.43 5.70
C TYR A 46 0.73 4.29 5.06
N VAL A 47 -0.08 5.32 5.15
CA VAL A 47 -1.44 5.37 4.59
C VAL A 47 -1.39 6.21 3.34
N ALA A 48 -1.60 5.57 2.18
CA ALA A 48 -1.30 6.17 0.88
C ALA A 48 -2.46 6.03 -0.10
N ASN A 49 -2.50 6.93 -1.12
CA ASN A 49 -3.31 6.71 -2.29
C ASN A 49 -2.74 5.57 -3.15
N HIS A 50 -3.60 4.80 -3.81
CA HIS A 50 -3.17 3.69 -4.67
C HIS A 50 -2.51 4.18 -5.98
N ALA A 51 -2.85 5.38 -6.46
CA ALA A 51 -2.36 5.98 -7.69
C ALA A 51 -2.39 5.00 -8.89
N ALA A 52 -3.50 4.33 -9.07
CA ALA A 52 -3.75 3.31 -10.09
C ALA A 52 -2.78 2.11 -10.02
N MET A 53 -2.51 1.45 -11.14
CA MET A 53 -1.78 0.18 -11.20
C MET A 53 -0.31 0.28 -10.74
N PHE A 54 0.34 1.42 -10.93
CA PHE A 54 1.80 1.54 -10.71
C PHE A 54 2.17 2.10 -9.34
N GLY A 55 1.23 2.66 -8.58
CA GLY A 55 1.51 3.25 -7.26
C GLY A 55 2.24 2.31 -6.31
N PRO A 56 1.74 1.10 -6.03
CA PRO A 56 2.42 0.15 -5.13
C PRO A 56 3.83 -0.21 -5.59
N VAL A 57 4.06 -0.30 -6.91
CA VAL A 57 5.39 -0.55 -7.48
C VAL A 57 6.30 0.66 -7.24
N MET A 58 5.83 1.88 -7.52
CA MET A 58 6.58 3.11 -7.32
C MET A 58 6.99 3.32 -5.87
N TYR A 59 6.06 3.10 -4.95
CA TYR A 59 6.36 3.13 -3.52
C TYR A 59 7.43 2.09 -3.14
N ASN A 60 7.30 0.84 -3.58
CA ASN A 60 8.29 -0.20 -3.27
C ASN A 60 9.66 0.06 -3.88
N LEU A 61 9.73 0.71 -5.05
CA LEU A 61 10.99 1.06 -5.70
C LEU A 61 11.71 2.23 -5.01
N TYR A 62 10.96 3.22 -4.53
CA TYR A 62 11.51 4.54 -4.23
C TYR A 62 11.28 5.06 -2.82
N MET A 63 10.42 4.42 -1.99
CA MET A 63 10.35 4.79 -0.57
C MET A 63 11.73 4.65 0.07
N PRO A 64 12.13 5.62 0.91
CA PRO A 64 13.44 5.61 1.57
C PRO A 64 13.64 4.43 2.53
N VAL A 65 12.55 3.85 3.00
CA VAL A 65 12.52 2.73 3.93
C VAL A 65 11.87 1.50 3.30
N PRO A 66 12.21 0.28 3.74
CA PRO A 66 11.56 -0.93 3.26
C PRO A 66 10.09 -0.95 3.66
N ILE A 67 9.21 -1.29 2.71
CA ILE A 67 7.77 -1.38 2.94
C ILE A 67 7.18 -2.70 2.45
N ALA A 68 6.10 -3.13 3.09
CA ALA A 68 5.24 -4.24 2.70
C ALA A 68 3.81 -3.72 2.50
N PRO A 69 3.32 -3.65 1.26
CA PRO A 69 1.99 -3.13 0.98
C PRO A 69 0.89 -4.15 1.30
N TRP A 70 -0.28 -3.67 1.74
CA TRP A 70 -1.51 -4.46 1.70
C TRP A 70 -1.99 -4.60 0.26
N GLY A 71 -2.52 -5.76 -0.07
CA GLY A 71 -3.11 -6.01 -1.39
C GLY A 71 -4.24 -7.02 -1.33
N ALA A 72 -5.07 -7.06 -2.37
CA ALA A 72 -6.20 -7.95 -2.46
C ALA A 72 -5.78 -9.41 -2.26
N TYR A 73 -6.37 -10.09 -1.28
CA TYR A 73 -5.98 -11.45 -0.91
C TYR A 73 -5.97 -12.46 -2.06
N PRO A 74 -6.90 -12.42 -3.05
CA PRO A 74 -6.87 -13.38 -4.14
C PRO A 74 -5.57 -13.33 -4.96
N MET A 75 -4.92 -12.16 -4.99
CA MET A 75 -3.66 -11.96 -5.72
C MET A 75 -2.45 -12.65 -5.05
N THR A 76 -2.57 -13.04 -3.79
CA THR A 76 -1.51 -13.72 -3.03
C THR A 76 -1.71 -15.24 -2.96
N GLU A 77 -2.85 -15.74 -3.41
CA GLU A 77 -3.21 -17.15 -3.37
C GLU A 77 -2.72 -17.93 -4.60
N ASN A 78 -3.46 -18.97 -5.00
CA ASN A 78 -3.14 -19.82 -6.14
C ASN A 78 -3.45 -19.11 -7.49
N TYR A 79 -3.08 -19.76 -8.60
CA TYR A 79 -3.30 -19.22 -9.94
C TYR A 79 -4.79 -18.98 -10.24
N ALA A 80 -5.66 -19.92 -9.87
CA ALA A 80 -7.10 -19.82 -10.15
C ALA A 80 -7.72 -18.59 -9.46
N SER A 81 -7.41 -18.37 -8.18
CA SER A 81 -7.90 -17.20 -7.43
C SER A 81 -7.41 -15.89 -8.06
N ARG A 82 -6.14 -15.82 -8.49
CA ARG A 82 -5.60 -14.64 -9.17
C ARG A 82 -6.27 -14.41 -10.52
N TYR A 83 -6.42 -15.48 -11.31
CA TYR A 83 -7.08 -15.40 -12.61
C TYR A 83 -8.52 -14.90 -12.48
N ASP A 84 -9.30 -15.47 -11.57
CA ASP A 84 -10.70 -15.09 -11.36
C ASP A 84 -10.82 -13.62 -10.91
N TYR A 85 -9.99 -13.19 -9.99
CA TYR A 85 -9.96 -11.80 -9.54
C TYR A 85 -9.57 -10.84 -10.67
N LEU A 86 -8.48 -11.13 -11.38
CA LEU A 86 -8.01 -10.28 -12.49
C LEU A 86 -9.06 -10.22 -13.61
N ARG A 87 -9.61 -11.36 -14.01
CA ARG A 87 -10.58 -11.41 -15.09
C ARG A 87 -11.87 -10.68 -14.73
N ASN A 88 -12.49 -11.07 -13.62
CA ASN A 88 -13.85 -10.66 -13.31
C ASN A 88 -13.91 -9.29 -12.61
N VAL A 89 -13.03 -9.05 -11.63
CA VAL A 89 -13.04 -7.80 -10.87
C VAL A 89 -12.18 -6.74 -11.57
N TYR A 90 -10.92 -7.03 -11.85
CA TYR A 90 -10.02 -6.00 -12.37
C TYR A 90 -10.31 -5.64 -13.83
N PHE A 91 -10.34 -6.62 -14.75
CA PHE A 91 -10.48 -6.31 -16.17
C PHE A 91 -11.94 -6.05 -16.59
N ILE A 92 -12.89 -6.86 -16.15
CA ILE A 92 -14.30 -6.68 -16.56
C ILE A 92 -14.94 -5.54 -15.77
N GLN A 93 -14.97 -5.62 -14.44
CA GLN A 93 -15.71 -4.66 -13.60
C GLN A 93 -15.02 -3.29 -13.55
N LYS A 94 -13.71 -3.21 -13.20
CA LYS A 94 -13.02 -1.92 -13.00
C LYS A 94 -12.43 -1.32 -14.29
N ARG A 95 -12.07 -2.13 -15.28
CA ARG A 95 -11.45 -1.67 -16.55
C ARG A 95 -12.34 -1.77 -17.75
N HIS A 96 -13.58 -2.25 -17.59
CA HIS A 96 -14.61 -2.39 -18.63
C HIS A 96 -14.12 -3.07 -19.92
N LYS A 97 -13.23 -4.07 -19.79
CA LYS A 97 -12.74 -4.86 -20.93
C LYS A 97 -13.78 -5.89 -21.37
N THR A 98 -13.75 -6.23 -22.66
CA THR A 98 -14.55 -7.35 -23.17
C THR A 98 -14.15 -8.66 -22.50
N LYS A 99 -15.08 -9.63 -22.41
CA LYS A 99 -14.82 -10.93 -21.79
C LYS A 99 -13.63 -11.65 -22.41
N PHE A 100 -13.46 -11.56 -23.73
CA PHE A 100 -12.34 -12.16 -24.45
C PHE A 100 -11.00 -11.53 -24.07
N ALA A 101 -10.91 -10.20 -24.15
CA ALA A 101 -9.70 -9.47 -23.77
C ALA A 101 -9.34 -9.68 -22.28
N ALA A 102 -10.35 -9.66 -21.40
CA ALA A 102 -10.17 -9.93 -19.97
C ALA A 102 -9.62 -11.33 -19.71
N THR A 103 -10.11 -12.36 -20.41
CA THR A 103 -9.63 -13.73 -20.30
C THR A 103 -8.15 -13.84 -20.70
N LEU A 104 -7.76 -13.27 -21.83
CA LEU A 104 -6.38 -13.34 -22.32
C LEU A 104 -5.41 -12.59 -21.40
N LEU A 105 -5.76 -11.35 -21.03
CA LEU A 105 -4.93 -10.55 -20.12
C LEU A 105 -4.80 -11.18 -18.73
N ALA A 106 -5.91 -11.67 -18.16
CA ALA A 106 -5.91 -12.30 -16.85
C ALA A 106 -5.07 -13.58 -16.83
N SER A 107 -5.10 -14.40 -17.90
CA SER A 107 -4.30 -15.61 -17.99
C SER A 107 -2.80 -15.30 -17.91
N PHE A 108 -2.35 -14.29 -18.62
CA PHE A 108 -0.96 -13.86 -18.63
C PHE A 108 -0.55 -13.20 -17.30
N GLU A 109 -1.34 -12.22 -16.83
CA GLU A 109 -1.02 -11.51 -15.58
C GLU A 109 -1.09 -12.42 -14.35
N ALA A 110 -2.05 -13.36 -14.26
CA ALA A 110 -2.13 -14.30 -13.16
C ALA A 110 -0.88 -15.19 -13.04
N ALA A 111 -0.26 -15.54 -14.16
CA ALA A 111 0.98 -16.32 -14.17
C ALA A 111 2.18 -15.51 -13.63
N LEU A 112 2.30 -14.23 -14.01
CA LEU A 112 3.44 -13.39 -13.65
C LEU A 112 3.27 -12.70 -12.29
N SER A 113 2.04 -12.36 -11.91
CA SER A 113 1.75 -11.54 -10.73
C SER A 113 2.29 -12.11 -9.43
N ILE A 114 2.30 -13.43 -9.25
CA ILE A 114 2.81 -14.05 -8.02
C ILE A 114 4.28 -13.70 -7.75
N TYR A 115 5.09 -13.58 -8.79
CA TYR A 115 6.48 -13.18 -8.67
C TYR A 115 6.60 -11.75 -8.13
N PHE A 116 5.79 -10.83 -8.70
CA PHE A 116 5.75 -9.43 -8.26
C PHE A 116 5.20 -9.32 -6.83
N TYR A 117 4.11 -10.00 -6.51
CA TYR A 117 3.50 -9.95 -5.18
C TYR A 117 4.43 -10.48 -4.08
N ARG A 118 5.17 -11.55 -4.36
CA ARG A 118 6.21 -12.05 -3.45
C ARG A 118 7.38 -11.07 -3.32
N GLY A 119 7.81 -10.50 -4.42
CA GLY A 119 8.88 -9.51 -4.44
C GLY A 119 8.53 -8.24 -3.66
N LEU A 120 7.32 -7.73 -3.86
CA LEU A 120 6.78 -6.58 -3.14
C LEU A 120 6.50 -6.88 -1.66
N ARG A 121 6.52 -8.14 -1.22
CA ARG A 121 6.11 -8.58 0.12
C ARG A 121 4.65 -8.22 0.42
N VAL A 122 3.77 -8.39 -0.55
CA VAL A 122 2.36 -8.04 -0.39
C VAL A 122 1.74 -8.83 0.76
N ILE A 123 1.12 -8.12 1.68
CA ILE A 123 0.34 -8.68 2.78
C ILE A 123 -1.10 -8.84 2.30
N PRO A 124 -1.67 -10.06 2.29
CA PRO A 124 -3.06 -10.26 1.91
C PRO A 124 -4.00 -9.49 2.85
N SER A 125 -4.83 -8.63 2.27
CA SER A 125 -5.89 -7.94 3.00
C SER A 125 -7.21 -8.67 2.82
N TYR A 126 -7.74 -9.18 3.93
CA TYR A 126 -9.04 -9.84 3.99
C TYR A 126 -10.08 -8.88 4.57
N ASN A 127 -11.30 -8.94 4.07
CA ASN A 127 -12.45 -8.15 4.55
C ASN A 127 -13.44 -8.99 5.37
N ASP A 128 -13.05 -10.17 5.81
CA ASP A 128 -13.83 -11.11 6.60
C ASP A 128 -13.09 -11.52 7.90
N ASN A 129 -13.56 -12.57 8.56
CA ASN A 129 -12.97 -13.09 9.82
C ASN A 129 -11.47 -13.45 9.69
N ARG A 130 -10.94 -13.58 8.46
CA ARG A 130 -9.51 -13.79 8.21
C ARG A 130 -8.68 -12.51 8.35
N PHE A 131 -9.29 -11.34 8.55
CA PHE A 131 -8.57 -10.07 8.72
C PHE A 131 -7.52 -10.14 9.83
N ILE A 132 -7.73 -10.96 10.84
CA ILE A 132 -6.72 -11.21 11.89
C ILE A 132 -5.40 -11.77 11.31
N LYS A 133 -5.43 -12.47 10.16
CA LYS A 133 -4.21 -12.92 9.47
C LYS A 133 -3.46 -11.73 8.87
N THR A 134 -4.18 -10.76 8.28
CA THR A 134 -3.60 -9.50 7.80
C THR A 134 -2.87 -8.78 8.94
N ILE A 135 -3.53 -8.64 10.09
CA ILE A 135 -2.93 -8.01 11.27
C ILE A 135 -1.65 -8.75 11.71
N ARG A 136 -1.70 -10.09 11.85
CA ARG A 136 -0.53 -10.87 12.28
C ARG A 136 0.64 -10.77 11.30
N LEU A 137 0.38 -10.81 10.00
CA LEU A 137 1.41 -10.64 8.98
C LEU A 137 2.00 -9.22 9.01
N SER A 138 1.16 -8.21 9.19
CA SER A 138 1.60 -6.82 9.35
C SER A 138 2.49 -6.64 10.57
N MET A 139 2.10 -7.20 11.71
CA MET A 139 2.92 -7.20 12.94
C MET A 139 4.29 -7.85 12.70
N ASN A 140 4.31 -8.99 12.00
CA ASN A 140 5.57 -9.66 11.66
C ASN A 140 6.48 -8.79 10.76
N MET A 141 5.92 -8.03 9.82
CA MET A 141 6.69 -7.07 9.01
C MET A 141 7.29 -5.97 9.89
N LEU A 142 6.47 -5.36 10.75
CA LEU A 142 6.90 -4.31 11.68
C LEU A 142 7.98 -4.80 12.65
N ASP A 143 7.86 -6.04 13.15
CA ASP A 143 8.85 -6.66 14.05
C ASP A 143 10.20 -6.94 13.35
N ASN A 144 10.22 -6.94 12.02
CA ASN A 144 11.42 -7.08 11.21
C ASN A 144 11.89 -5.75 10.56
N ASP A 145 11.48 -4.62 11.08
CA ASP A 145 11.82 -3.27 10.60
C ASP A 145 11.43 -3.06 9.13
N VAL A 146 10.26 -3.58 8.74
CA VAL A 146 9.62 -3.32 7.45
C VAL A 146 8.32 -2.59 7.71
N GLY A 147 8.20 -1.36 7.21
CA GLY A 147 7.00 -0.56 7.33
C GLY A 147 5.81 -1.21 6.61
N VAL A 148 4.62 -1.01 7.11
CA VAL A 148 3.40 -1.48 6.45
C VAL A 148 2.76 -0.33 5.71
N MET A 149 2.50 -0.53 4.42
CA MET A 149 1.82 0.47 3.59
C MET A 149 0.40 0.00 3.25
N VAL A 150 -0.56 0.87 3.50
CA VAL A 150 -1.98 0.57 3.26
C VAL A 150 -2.54 1.55 2.24
N PHE A 151 -3.36 1.04 1.32
CA PHE A 151 -4.11 1.80 0.34
C PHE A 151 -5.60 1.68 0.68
N PRO A 152 -6.10 2.47 1.63
CA PRO A 152 -7.43 2.26 2.19
C PRO A 152 -8.55 2.89 1.37
N GLU A 153 -8.24 3.50 0.22
CA GLU A 153 -9.24 4.13 -0.64
C GLU A 153 -10.26 3.13 -1.20
N ASP A 154 -11.52 3.52 -1.23
CA ASP A 154 -12.53 2.83 -2.00
C ASP A 154 -12.29 3.07 -3.49
N SER A 155 -12.00 2.01 -4.21
CA SER A 155 -11.67 2.06 -5.65
C SER A 155 -12.72 1.40 -6.53
N ASP A 156 -13.94 1.20 -6.04
CA ASP A 156 -15.00 0.55 -6.81
C ASP A 156 -15.43 1.41 -8.01
N GLU A 157 -15.38 2.73 -7.87
CA GLU A 157 -15.62 3.69 -8.96
C GLU A 157 -14.32 4.10 -9.71
N GLY A 158 -13.19 3.47 -9.42
CA GLY A 158 -11.90 3.78 -10.02
C GLY A 158 -10.95 4.52 -9.08
N TYR A 159 -9.88 5.09 -9.65
CA TYR A 159 -8.87 5.82 -8.89
C TYR A 159 -8.95 7.31 -9.23
N HIS A 160 -9.10 8.14 -8.20
CA HIS A 160 -9.24 9.59 -8.31
C HIS A 160 -8.04 10.33 -7.74
N GLU A 161 -7.77 11.55 -8.25
CA GLU A 161 -6.72 12.42 -7.69
C GLU A 161 -7.11 12.94 -6.29
N VAL A 162 -8.41 13.17 -6.07
CA VAL A 162 -8.97 13.52 -4.76
C VAL A 162 -9.74 12.31 -4.25
N LEU A 163 -9.33 11.83 -3.09
CA LEU A 163 -9.87 10.63 -2.46
C LEU A 163 -11.19 10.96 -1.75
N THR A 164 -12.16 10.08 -1.84
CA THR A 164 -13.49 10.29 -1.27
C THR A 164 -13.61 9.77 0.16
N ASP A 165 -13.09 8.58 0.42
CA ASP A 165 -13.19 7.93 1.73
C ASP A 165 -12.11 6.84 1.91
N PHE A 166 -11.89 6.46 3.17
CA PHE A 166 -10.94 5.42 3.57
C PHE A 166 -11.60 4.32 4.39
N HIS A 167 -11.26 3.09 4.07
CA HIS A 167 -11.57 1.92 4.91
C HIS A 167 -10.72 1.94 6.19
N ALA A 168 -11.34 1.68 7.33
CA ALA A 168 -10.73 1.82 8.66
C ALA A 168 -9.83 0.63 9.08
N GLY A 169 -9.45 -0.27 8.18
CA GLY A 169 -8.67 -1.46 8.53
C GLY A 169 -7.30 -1.14 9.15
N PHE A 170 -6.62 -0.10 8.69
CA PHE A 170 -5.33 0.31 9.22
C PHE A 170 -5.42 0.84 10.66
N VAL A 171 -6.57 1.41 11.06
CA VAL A 171 -6.82 1.86 12.44
C VAL A 171 -6.85 0.65 13.39
N GLU A 172 -7.45 -0.48 12.96
CA GLU A 172 -7.43 -1.71 13.74
C GLU A 172 -6.00 -2.28 13.89
N LEU A 173 -5.16 -2.17 12.86
CA LEU A 173 -3.76 -2.56 12.95
C LEU A 173 -3.01 -1.67 13.97
N ALA A 174 -3.19 -0.36 13.90
CA ALA A 174 -2.56 0.58 14.84
C ALA A 174 -2.98 0.30 16.29
N LYS A 175 -4.29 0.09 16.51
CA LYS A 175 -4.84 -0.29 17.81
C LYS A 175 -4.26 -1.60 18.35
N TYR A 176 -4.17 -2.61 17.48
CA TYR A 176 -3.60 -3.90 17.85
C TYR A 176 -2.11 -3.77 18.19
N TYR A 177 -1.37 -2.96 17.41
CA TYR A 177 0.04 -2.68 17.67
C TYR A 177 0.23 -2.03 19.04
N GLY A 178 -0.50 -0.95 19.34
CA GLY A 178 -0.43 -0.26 20.62
C GLY A 178 -0.72 -1.19 21.81
N LYS A 179 -1.80 -1.99 21.69
CA LYS A 179 -2.14 -3.00 22.72
C LYS A 179 -1.02 -4.05 22.90
N LYS A 180 -0.35 -4.46 21.83
CA LYS A 180 0.67 -5.52 21.87
C LYS A 180 2.04 -5.02 22.30
N LYS A 181 2.41 -3.79 21.94
CA LYS A 181 3.75 -3.21 22.15
C LYS A 181 3.81 -2.24 23.33
N GLY A 182 2.67 -1.72 23.80
CA GLY A 182 2.61 -0.71 24.86
C GLY A 182 2.98 0.70 24.37
N GLU A 183 3.10 0.90 23.05
CA GLU A 183 3.43 2.19 22.43
C GLU A 183 2.67 2.36 21.11
N ASP A 184 2.38 3.60 20.74
CA ASP A 184 1.74 3.89 19.46
C ASP A 184 2.73 3.79 18.30
N ILE A 185 2.28 3.17 17.21
CA ILE A 185 3.01 3.21 15.95
C ILE A 185 2.76 4.55 15.24
N PRO A 186 3.81 5.22 14.71
CA PRO A 186 3.60 6.42 13.89
C PRO A 186 2.90 6.06 12.58
N ILE A 187 1.91 6.88 12.18
CA ILE A 187 1.10 6.71 10.98
C ILE A 187 1.33 7.91 10.07
N TYR A 188 1.92 7.67 8.91
CA TYR A 188 2.28 8.70 7.93
C TYR A 188 1.26 8.76 6.80
N PRO A 189 0.61 9.90 6.54
CA PRO A 189 -0.12 10.11 5.29
C PRO A 189 0.88 10.27 4.14
N VAL A 190 0.61 9.60 3.02
CA VAL A 190 1.50 9.62 1.85
C VAL A 190 0.69 9.84 0.58
N TYR A 191 1.16 10.70 -0.30
CA TYR A 191 0.53 10.93 -1.59
C TYR A 191 1.52 10.75 -2.75
N TYR A 192 1.19 9.95 -3.74
CA TYR A 192 1.92 9.83 -4.99
C TYR A 192 1.13 10.40 -6.16
N HIS A 193 1.71 11.36 -6.87
CA HIS A 193 1.15 11.89 -8.10
C HIS A 193 1.95 11.42 -9.32
N ALA A 194 1.34 10.55 -10.13
CA ALA A 194 2.03 9.85 -11.22
C ALA A 194 2.51 10.80 -12.34
N LYS A 195 1.67 11.75 -12.78
CA LYS A 195 2.01 12.67 -13.88
C LYS A 195 3.15 13.62 -13.51
N LYS A 196 3.15 14.17 -12.29
CA LYS A 196 4.21 15.05 -11.77
C LYS A 196 5.38 14.29 -11.19
N ARG A 197 5.26 12.97 -11.06
CA ARG A 197 6.28 12.06 -10.51
C ARG A 197 6.83 12.55 -9.17
N VAL A 198 5.94 12.75 -8.20
CA VAL A 198 6.29 13.17 -6.85
C VAL A 198 5.62 12.27 -5.82
N ILE A 199 6.38 11.87 -4.80
CA ILE A 199 5.89 11.22 -3.58
C ILE A 199 6.03 12.24 -2.46
N ILE A 200 4.94 12.55 -1.78
CA ILE A 200 4.93 13.44 -0.63
C ILE A 200 4.58 12.61 0.59
N ILE A 201 5.38 12.74 1.63
CA ILE A 201 5.21 12.05 2.90
C ILE A 201 4.96 13.12 3.95
N GLY A 202 3.76 13.08 4.55
CA GLY A 202 3.31 14.04 5.55
C GLY A 202 3.94 13.81 6.92
N GLU A 203 3.56 14.67 7.87
CA GLU A 203 3.90 14.49 9.27
C GLU A 203 3.17 13.27 9.86
N PRO A 204 3.80 12.53 10.76
CA PRO A 204 3.15 11.39 11.40
C PRO A 204 2.14 11.85 12.44
N SER A 205 1.10 11.04 12.60
CA SER A 205 0.17 11.12 13.74
C SER A 205 0.20 9.82 14.53
N ARG A 206 -0.21 9.87 15.80
CA ARG A 206 -0.38 8.71 16.67
C ARG A 206 -1.84 8.41 16.90
N LEU A 207 -2.19 7.14 17.09
CA LEU A 207 -3.59 6.76 17.25
C LEU A 207 -4.21 7.41 18.50
N THR A 208 -3.46 7.54 19.59
CA THR A 208 -3.92 8.19 20.82
C THR A 208 -4.36 9.63 20.61
N GLU A 209 -3.75 10.39 19.71
CA GLU A 209 -4.14 11.77 19.39
C GLU A 209 -5.62 11.90 18.94
N TYR A 210 -6.16 10.84 18.37
CA TYR A 210 -7.55 10.77 17.90
C TYR A 210 -8.47 10.14 18.92
N THR A 211 -8.03 9.03 19.53
CA THR A 211 -8.86 8.30 20.52
C THR A 211 -9.09 9.13 21.77
N ASP A 212 -8.12 9.95 22.20
CA ASP A 212 -8.25 10.86 23.36
C ASP A 212 -9.26 11.99 23.10
N ARG A 213 -9.53 12.28 21.81
CA ARG A 213 -10.61 13.19 21.37
C ARG A 213 -11.96 12.47 21.21
N GLY A 214 -12.05 11.19 21.55
CA GLY A 214 -13.26 10.39 21.43
C GLY A 214 -13.63 9.95 20.01
N MET A 215 -12.71 10.12 19.04
CA MET A 215 -12.99 9.75 17.65
C MET A 215 -13.10 8.24 17.47
N ASN A 216 -14.13 7.81 16.76
CA ASN A 216 -14.29 6.41 16.38
C ASN A 216 -13.41 6.05 15.16
N ARG A 217 -13.28 4.77 14.87
CA ARG A 217 -12.39 4.27 13.80
C ARG A 217 -12.71 4.82 12.40
N LYS A 218 -13.99 5.13 12.12
CA LYS A 218 -14.41 5.68 10.82
C LYS A 218 -14.01 7.15 10.71
N GLU A 219 -14.23 7.92 11.76
CA GLU A 219 -13.81 9.31 11.85
C GLU A 219 -12.29 9.46 11.72
N ILE A 220 -11.52 8.55 12.33
CA ILE A 220 -10.06 8.50 12.19
C ILE A 220 -9.68 8.21 10.73
N ALA A 221 -10.31 7.23 10.09
CA ALA A 221 -10.04 6.90 8.69
C ALA A 221 -10.36 8.08 7.76
N THR A 222 -11.50 8.76 7.96
CA THR A 222 -11.88 9.97 7.21
C THR A 222 -10.88 11.11 7.42
N ASN A 223 -10.37 11.27 8.65
CA ASN A 223 -9.34 12.28 8.94
C ASN A 223 -8.04 12.00 8.17
N PHE A 224 -7.59 10.75 8.12
CA PHE A 224 -6.42 10.37 7.31
C PHE A 224 -6.66 10.54 5.81
N CYS A 225 -7.87 10.28 5.31
CA CYS A 225 -8.25 10.58 3.93
C CYS A 225 -8.06 12.06 3.63
N GLN A 226 -8.54 12.94 4.52
CA GLN A 226 -8.35 14.38 4.40
C GLN A 226 -6.87 14.77 4.44
N GLN A 227 -6.07 14.23 5.36
CA GLN A 227 -4.63 14.51 5.41
C GLN A 227 -3.92 14.12 4.11
N VAL A 228 -4.26 12.98 3.50
CA VAL A 228 -3.69 12.56 2.21
C VAL A 228 -4.13 13.51 1.08
N ASN A 229 -5.39 13.97 1.08
CA ASN A 229 -5.88 14.98 0.13
C ASN A 229 -5.20 16.34 0.33
N ASP A 230 -4.93 16.75 1.57
CA ASP A 230 -4.24 18.00 1.87
C ASP A 230 -2.81 18.02 1.30
N LEU A 231 -2.13 16.86 1.25
CA LEU A 231 -0.85 16.74 0.56
C LEU A 231 -1.00 17.02 -0.95
N PHE A 232 -2.07 16.52 -1.58
CA PHE A 232 -2.35 16.82 -2.98
C PHE A 232 -2.63 18.31 -3.20
N PHE A 233 -3.55 18.90 -2.44
CA PHE A 233 -3.91 20.30 -2.61
C PHE A 233 -2.72 21.23 -2.36
N LYS A 234 -2.04 21.07 -1.23
CA LYS A 234 -0.96 21.97 -0.81
C LYS A 234 0.31 21.86 -1.65
N TYR A 235 0.68 20.66 -2.08
CA TYR A 235 1.98 20.41 -2.70
C TYR A 235 1.90 20.08 -4.20
N ILE A 236 0.73 19.78 -4.74
CA ILE A 236 0.56 19.42 -6.14
C ILE A 236 -0.30 20.44 -6.88
N LYS A 237 -1.49 20.74 -6.38
CA LYS A 237 -2.46 21.61 -7.05
C LYS A 237 -2.05 23.07 -6.95
N ASP A 238 -1.68 23.54 -5.75
CA ASP A 238 -1.36 24.94 -5.47
C ASP A 238 0.10 25.33 -5.81
N ARG A 239 0.92 24.35 -6.24
CA ARG A 239 2.25 24.60 -6.80
C ARG A 239 2.29 24.33 -8.30
N PRO A 240 1.86 25.27 -9.15
CA PRO A 240 1.90 25.12 -10.61
C PRO A 240 3.32 24.90 -11.15
N ASN A 241 4.37 25.22 -10.40
CA ASN A 241 5.79 25.21 -10.80
C ASN A 241 6.61 24.04 -10.28
N LEU A 242 6.02 22.98 -9.69
CA LEU A 242 6.72 21.70 -9.66
C LEU A 242 6.87 21.22 -11.11
N GLN A 243 7.92 21.69 -11.77
CA GLN A 243 8.27 21.19 -13.09
C GLN A 243 8.45 19.68 -12.99
N PRO A 244 7.97 18.90 -13.97
CA PRO A 244 8.29 17.48 -14.02
C PRO A 244 9.82 17.36 -13.94
N ALA A 245 10.32 16.54 -13.02
CA ALA A 245 11.75 16.32 -12.88
C ALA A 245 12.36 16.13 -14.27
N LYS A 246 13.31 17.00 -14.63
CA LYS A 246 13.98 16.97 -15.93
C LYS A 246 14.49 15.55 -16.15
N SER A 247 14.24 15.04 -17.35
CA SER A 247 14.58 13.69 -17.83
C SER A 247 16.05 13.37 -17.74
#